data_1999c735765aa36cf9e871bfdb7d4c14
#
_entry.id   1999c735765aa36cf9e871bfdb7d4c14
#
_cell.length_a   1.000
_cell.length_b   1.000
_cell.length_c   1.000
_cell.angle_alpha   90.00
_cell.angle_beta   90.00
_cell.angle_gamma   90.00
#
_symmetry.space_group_name_H-M   'P 1'
#
loop_
_entity.id
_entity.type
_entity.pdbx_description
1 polymer ?
#
loop_
_entity_poly.entity_id
_entity_poly.type
_entity_poly.pdbx_seq_one_letter_code
_entity_poly.pdbx_strand_id
1 'polypeptide(L)'
;VLVVRQEIIEERRPLVQELVQGIADSGAWLDDPEDSLDHRKRAAEVVGKLFYNQDPKLLEHVLLQPNRVAYSRLVPPKDTFDEIMDLAVETKVIERRMRFEEYCDTSFASSLREPQELVAFPPSSARAQKP
;
A
#
# COMPACT_ATOMS: atom_id res chain seq x y z
N VAL A 1 -3.95 0.25 -4.42
CA VAL A 1 -3.29 0.65 -5.69
C VAL A 1 -2.77 2.06 -5.52
N LEU A 2 -1.50 2.32 -5.88
CA LEU A 2 -0.94 3.66 -5.98
C LEU A 2 -1.19 4.17 -7.40
N VAL A 3 -1.86 5.32 -7.51
CA VAL A 3 -2.09 6.00 -8.79
C VAL A 3 -1.26 7.27 -8.81
N VAL A 4 -0.43 7.42 -9.83
CA VAL A 4 0.47 8.56 -10.00
C VAL A 4 0.29 9.14 -11.41
N ARG A 5 0.28 10.46 -11.52
CA ARG A 5 0.22 11.12 -12.82
C ARG A 5 1.51 10.89 -13.60
N GLN A 6 1.40 10.73 -14.92
CA GLN A 6 2.54 10.44 -15.79
C GLN A 6 3.64 11.50 -15.67
N GLU A 7 3.27 12.78 -15.61
CA GLU A 7 4.23 13.87 -15.49
C GLU A 7 5.07 13.77 -14.21
N ILE A 8 4.47 13.32 -13.10
CA ILE A 8 5.20 13.13 -11.84
C ILE A 8 6.20 11.97 -11.96
N ILE A 9 5.82 10.91 -12.68
CA ILE A 9 6.74 9.79 -12.94
C ILE A 9 7.94 10.26 -13.77
N GLU A 10 7.73 11.07 -14.79
CA GLU A 10 8.78 11.58 -15.67
C GLU A 10 9.70 12.58 -14.98
N GLU A 11 9.12 13.55 -14.26
CA GLU A 11 9.87 14.62 -13.63
C GLU A 11 10.53 14.23 -12.29
N ARG A 12 9.91 13.30 -11.54
CA ARG A 12 10.28 12.97 -10.16
C ARG A 12 10.34 11.47 -9.88
N ARG A 13 10.81 10.70 -10.86
CA ARG A 13 10.91 9.23 -10.73
C ARG A 13 11.57 8.74 -9.43
N PRO A 14 12.68 9.35 -8.94
CA PRO A 14 13.29 8.94 -7.67
C PRO A 14 12.34 9.11 -6.48
N LEU A 15 11.54 10.18 -6.45
CA LEU A 15 10.55 10.40 -5.38
C LEU A 15 9.45 9.34 -5.39
N VAL A 16 8.97 8.97 -6.58
CA VAL A 16 7.98 7.89 -6.74
C VAL A 16 8.58 6.55 -6.29
N GLN A 17 9.85 6.30 -6.61
CA GLN A 17 10.55 5.08 -6.18
C GLN A 17 10.65 5.00 -4.65
N GLU A 18 11.02 6.08 -3.97
CA GLU A 18 11.07 6.12 -2.50
C GLU A 18 9.69 5.94 -1.86
N LEU A 19 8.63 6.49 -2.48
CA LEU A 19 7.27 6.26 -2.03
C LEU A 19 6.86 4.78 -2.16
N VAL A 20 7.16 4.16 -3.29
CA VAL A 20 6.89 2.72 -3.52
C VAL A 20 7.71 1.86 -2.56
N GLN A 21 8.97 2.22 -2.30
CA GLN A 21 9.81 1.54 -1.30
C GLN A 21 9.17 1.62 0.10
N GLY A 22 8.74 2.80 0.54
CA GLY A 22 8.08 2.95 1.84
C GLY A 22 6.79 2.13 1.98
N ILE A 23 6.02 2.01 0.89
CA ILE A 23 4.83 1.14 0.85
C ILE A 23 5.25 -0.34 0.96
N ALA A 24 6.31 -0.74 0.25
CA ALA A 24 6.85 -2.10 0.31
C ALA A 24 7.34 -2.47 1.71
N ASP A 25 8.14 -1.59 2.31
CA ASP A 25 8.69 -1.79 3.66
C ASP A 25 7.57 -1.90 4.71
N SER A 26 6.55 -1.03 4.60
CA SER A 26 5.37 -1.07 5.47
C SER A 26 4.58 -2.37 5.30
N GLY A 27 4.43 -2.84 4.07
CA GLY A 27 3.73 -4.09 3.76
C GLY A 27 4.50 -5.31 4.29
N ALA A 28 5.81 -5.34 4.10
CA ALA A 28 6.69 -6.39 4.61
C ALA A 28 6.63 -6.45 6.15
N TRP A 29 6.68 -5.29 6.82
CA TRP A 29 6.56 -5.21 8.27
C TRP A 29 5.21 -5.72 8.78
N LEU A 30 4.08 -5.34 8.14
CA LEU A 30 2.75 -5.80 8.52
C LEU A 30 2.54 -7.30 8.31
N ASP A 31 3.19 -7.87 7.32
CA ASP A 31 3.04 -9.27 6.91
C ASP A 31 4.24 -10.14 7.34
N ASP A 32 5.12 -9.62 8.22
CA ASP A 32 6.25 -10.34 8.77
C ASP A 32 5.79 -11.70 9.36
N PRO A 33 6.36 -12.82 8.93
CA PRO A 33 5.93 -14.13 9.38
C PRO A 33 6.19 -14.40 10.88
N GLU A 34 7.15 -13.71 11.49
CA GLU A 34 7.54 -13.92 12.88
C GLU A 34 6.75 -13.01 13.83
N ASP A 35 6.60 -11.72 13.49
CA ASP A 35 6.06 -10.70 14.38
C ASP A 35 4.77 -10.01 13.89
N SER A 36 4.16 -10.51 12.83
CA SER A 36 3.01 -9.85 12.18
C SER A 36 1.83 -9.57 13.11
N LEU A 37 1.62 -10.39 14.13
CA LEU A 37 0.55 -10.19 15.10
C LEU A 37 0.74 -8.90 15.90
N ASP A 38 1.94 -8.69 16.43
CA ASP A 38 2.25 -7.51 17.24
C ASP A 38 2.38 -6.26 16.35
N HIS A 39 2.93 -6.41 15.15
CA HIS A 39 2.99 -5.33 14.15
C HIS A 39 1.61 -4.82 13.78
N ARG A 40 0.64 -5.68 13.53
CA ARG A 40 -0.73 -5.30 13.18
C ARG A 40 -1.47 -4.65 14.35
N LYS A 41 -1.29 -5.12 15.58
CA LYS A 41 -1.83 -4.47 16.78
C LYS A 41 -1.29 -3.05 16.91
N ARG A 42 0.03 -2.89 16.76
CA ARG A 42 0.68 -1.58 16.81
C ARG A 42 0.21 -0.67 15.66
N ALA A 43 0.07 -1.18 14.44
CA ALA A 43 -0.49 -0.43 13.34
C ALA A 43 -1.91 0.03 13.63
N ALA A 44 -2.76 -0.83 14.18
CA ALA A 44 -4.14 -0.49 14.56
C ALA A 44 -4.19 0.65 15.58
N GLU A 45 -3.34 0.62 16.60
CA GLU A 45 -3.25 1.68 17.61
C GLU A 45 -2.83 3.03 17.01
N VAL A 46 -1.76 3.03 16.22
CA VAL A 46 -1.19 4.25 15.64
C VAL A 46 -2.12 4.84 14.59
N VAL A 47 -2.52 4.02 13.62
CA VAL A 47 -3.31 4.46 12.46
C VAL A 47 -4.73 4.82 12.89
N GLY A 48 -5.31 4.04 13.80
CA GLY A 48 -6.65 4.30 14.32
C GLY A 48 -6.76 5.66 14.98
N LYS A 49 -5.86 5.97 15.90
CA LYS A 49 -5.89 7.23 16.64
C LYS A 49 -5.45 8.43 15.83
N LEU A 50 -4.35 8.30 15.06
CA LEU A 50 -3.69 9.46 14.45
C LEU A 50 -4.26 9.85 13.09
N PHE A 51 -4.84 8.91 12.36
CA PHE A 51 -5.22 9.15 10.95
C PHE A 51 -6.72 9.00 10.70
N TYR A 52 -7.37 8.01 11.30
CA TYR A 52 -8.76 7.70 10.99
C TYR A 52 -9.75 8.04 12.11
N ASN A 53 -9.28 8.43 13.30
CA ASN A 53 -10.14 8.63 14.49
C ASN A 53 -11.09 7.43 14.72
N GLN A 54 -10.55 6.23 14.53
CA GLN A 54 -11.27 4.97 14.68
C GLN A 54 -10.82 4.25 15.94
N ASP A 55 -11.71 3.40 16.48
CA ASP A 55 -11.35 2.52 17.59
C ASP A 55 -10.23 1.56 17.15
N PRO A 56 -9.06 1.57 17.82
CA PRO A 56 -7.97 0.65 17.52
C PRO A 56 -8.39 -0.83 17.57
N LYS A 57 -9.33 -1.22 18.42
CA LYS A 57 -9.83 -2.60 18.49
C LYS A 57 -10.57 -3.02 17.23
N LEU A 58 -11.29 -2.10 16.57
CA LEU A 58 -11.94 -2.37 15.30
C LEU A 58 -10.91 -2.62 14.21
N LEU A 59 -9.88 -1.77 14.14
CA LEU A 59 -8.80 -1.96 13.17
C LEU A 59 -7.97 -3.22 13.44
N GLU A 60 -7.67 -3.50 14.70
CA GLU A 60 -7.02 -4.75 15.09
C GLU A 60 -7.85 -5.95 14.63
N HIS A 61 -9.15 -5.95 14.88
CA HIS A 61 -10.06 -7.02 14.44
C HIS A 61 -9.97 -7.24 12.91
N VAL A 62 -10.03 -6.17 12.11
CA VAL A 62 -9.95 -6.25 10.65
C VAL A 62 -8.60 -6.77 10.18
N LEU A 63 -7.51 -6.27 10.77
CA LEU A 63 -6.16 -6.66 10.39
C LEU A 63 -5.80 -8.11 10.77
N LEU A 64 -6.49 -8.69 11.73
CA LEU A 64 -6.23 -10.07 12.20
C LEU A 64 -7.11 -11.13 11.55
N GLN A 65 -8.07 -10.75 10.67
CA GLN A 65 -8.93 -11.73 10.00
C GLN A 65 -8.12 -12.61 9.02
N PRO A 66 -8.47 -13.89 8.87
CA PRO A 66 -7.73 -14.82 8.00
C PRO A 66 -7.82 -14.46 6.52
N ASN A 67 -8.88 -13.78 6.11
CA ASN A 67 -9.09 -13.30 4.72
C ASN A 67 -8.82 -11.81 4.55
N ARG A 68 -7.96 -11.25 5.39
CA ARG A 68 -7.54 -9.85 5.32
C ARG A 68 -6.75 -9.54 4.03
N VAL A 69 -6.63 -8.28 3.73
CA VAL A 69 -5.74 -7.81 2.67
C VAL A 69 -4.29 -8.18 3.01
N ALA A 70 -3.57 -8.74 2.05
CA ALA A 70 -2.13 -8.95 2.11
C ALA A 70 -1.43 -7.68 1.59
N TYR A 71 -0.56 -7.11 2.41
CA TYR A 71 0.12 -5.85 2.08
C TYR A 71 1.48 -6.05 1.42
N SER A 72 2.05 -7.24 1.51
CA SER A 72 3.35 -7.57 0.91
C SER A 72 3.31 -7.78 -0.61
N ARG A 73 2.13 -7.93 -1.20
CA ARG A 73 1.97 -8.13 -2.65
C ARG A 73 1.73 -6.80 -3.35
N LEU A 74 2.78 -6.22 -3.93
CA LEU A 74 2.69 -4.91 -4.60
C LEU A 74 2.24 -4.99 -6.05
N VAL A 75 2.59 -6.07 -6.76
CA VAL A 75 2.19 -6.26 -8.15
C VAL A 75 0.93 -7.12 -8.20
N PRO A 76 -0.17 -6.60 -8.71
CA PRO A 76 -1.39 -7.38 -8.88
C PRO A 76 -1.20 -8.46 -9.95
N PRO A 77 -1.85 -9.63 -9.81
CA PRO A 77 -1.85 -10.65 -10.83
C PRO A 77 -2.48 -10.13 -12.12
N LYS A 78 -1.86 -10.42 -13.25
CA LYS A 78 -2.31 -9.92 -14.55
C LYS A 78 -3.71 -10.42 -14.92
N ASP A 79 -4.01 -11.68 -14.63
CA ASP A 79 -5.30 -12.30 -14.88
C ASP A 79 -6.46 -11.58 -14.14
N THR A 80 -6.26 -11.23 -12.88
CA THR A 80 -7.24 -10.44 -12.11
C THR A 80 -7.49 -9.07 -12.73
N PHE A 81 -6.46 -8.44 -13.29
CA PHE A 81 -6.61 -7.16 -13.99
C PHE A 81 -7.31 -7.31 -15.32
N ASP A 82 -7.06 -8.39 -16.04
CA ASP A 82 -7.75 -8.68 -17.28
C ASP A 82 -9.27 -8.84 -17.06
N GLU A 83 -9.70 -9.52 -16.01
CA GLU A 83 -11.10 -9.64 -15.61
C GLU A 83 -11.73 -8.28 -15.27
N ILE A 84 -11.06 -7.45 -14.48
CA ILE A 84 -11.52 -6.11 -14.14
C ILE A 84 -11.64 -5.23 -15.39
N MET A 85 -10.69 -5.34 -16.31
CA MET A 85 -10.68 -4.58 -17.55
C MET A 85 -11.85 -4.98 -18.47
N ASP A 86 -12.14 -6.29 -18.59
CA ASP A 86 -13.26 -6.79 -19.36
C ASP A 86 -14.59 -6.29 -18.77
N LEU A 87 -14.74 -6.33 -17.45
CA LEU A 87 -15.92 -5.80 -16.76
C LEU A 87 -16.08 -4.28 -16.98
N ALA A 88 -14.97 -3.52 -16.93
CA ALA A 88 -15.00 -2.08 -17.13
C ALA A 88 -15.41 -1.68 -18.56
N VAL A 89 -15.05 -2.47 -19.56
CA VAL A 89 -15.52 -2.29 -20.95
C VAL A 89 -16.99 -2.68 -21.08
N GLU A 90 -17.38 -3.82 -20.53
CA GLU A 90 -18.78 -4.30 -20.57
C GLU A 90 -19.73 -3.30 -19.92
N THR A 91 -19.35 -2.74 -18.79
CA THR A 91 -20.12 -1.72 -18.05
C THR A 91 -19.96 -0.31 -18.61
N LYS A 92 -19.21 -0.11 -19.69
CA LYS A 92 -18.94 1.17 -20.37
C LYS A 92 -18.29 2.23 -19.47
N VAL A 93 -17.53 1.80 -18.47
CA VAL A 93 -16.69 2.68 -17.65
C VAL A 93 -15.49 3.17 -18.46
N ILE A 94 -14.99 2.31 -19.35
CA ILE A 94 -13.97 2.65 -20.35
C ILE A 94 -14.45 2.25 -21.74
N GLU A 95 -13.97 2.96 -22.75
CA GLU A 95 -14.40 2.75 -24.14
C GLU A 95 -13.70 1.57 -24.82
N ARG A 96 -12.47 1.25 -24.40
CA ARG A 96 -11.66 0.18 -24.96
C ARG A 96 -10.86 -0.54 -23.90
N ARG A 97 -10.59 -1.81 -24.13
CA ARG A 97 -9.62 -2.57 -23.34
C ARG A 97 -8.21 -1.98 -23.51
N MET A 98 -7.52 -1.78 -22.39
CA MET A 98 -6.10 -1.43 -22.36
C MET A 98 -5.28 -2.64 -21.98
N ARG A 99 -4.05 -2.74 -22.49
CA ARG A 99 -3.11 -3.76 -22.05
C ARG A 99 -2.57 -3.40 -20.68
N PHE A 100 -2.18 -4.41 -19.90
CA PHE A 100 -1.63 -4.23 -18.56
C PHE A 100 -0.49 -3.20 -18.52
N GLU A 101 0.41 -3.27 -19.47
CA GLU A 101 1.60 -2.42 -19.57
C GLU A 101 1.28 -0.95 -19.94
N GLU A 102 0.06 -0.66 -20.41
CA GLU A 102 -0.35 0.71 -20.75
C GLU A 102 -0.73 1.53 -19.51
N TYR A 103 -1.09 0.88 -18.39
CA TYR A 103 -1.54 1.56 -17.18
C TYR A 103 -0.85 1.09 -15.90
N CYS A 104 -0.04 0.03 -15.95
CA CYS A 104 0.67 -0.51 -14.80
C CYS A 104 2.18 -0.54 -15.05
N ASP A 105 2.90 0.36 -14.38
CA ASP A 105 4.36 0.37 -14.39
C ASP A 105 4.90 -0.50 -13.24
N THR A 106 5.29 -1.73 -13.55
CA THR A 106 5.86 -2.67 -12.57
C THR A 106 7.34 -2.46 -12.31
N SER A 107 8.01 -1.56 -13.03
CA SER A 107 9.45 -1.33 -12.90
C SER A 107 9.85 -0.81 -11.52
N PHE A 108 8.96 -0.06 -10.88
CA PHE A 108 9.16 0.39 -9.51
C PHE A 108 9.23 -0.76 -8.51
N ALA A 109 8.34 -1.76 -8.64
CA ALA A 109 8.36 -2.94 -7.79
C ALA A 109 9.56 -3.85 -8.06
N SER A 110 10.02 -3.91 -9.32
CA SER A 110 11.22 -4.67 -9.70
C SER A 110 12.53 -4.04 -9.22
N SER A 111 12.50 -2.78 -8.82
CA SER A 111 13.67 -2.00 -8.37
C SER A 111 13.69 -1.79 -6.85
N LEU A 112 12.90 -2.57 -6.09
CA LEU A 112 12.89 -2.50 -4.64
C LEU A 112 14.20 -3.00 -4.04
N ARG A 113 14.64 -2.30 -3.01
CA ARG A 113 15.74 -2.72 -2.13
C ARG A 113 15.22 -3.73 -1.10
N GLU A 114 16.12 -4.47 -0.47
CA GLU A 114 15.79 -5.26 0.73
C GLU A 114 15.04 -4.38 1.75
N PRO A 115 13.99 -4.92 2.40
CA PRO A 115 13.24 -4.18 3.40
C PRO A 115 14.16 -3.63 4.47
N GLN A 116 14.03 -2.34 4.76
CA GLN A 116 14.74 -1.74 5.87
C GLN A 116 13.93 -1.95 7.15
N GLU A 117 14.64 -2.20 8.25
CA GLU A 117 14.01 -2.23 9.58
C GLU A 117 13.32 -0.87 9.80
N LEU A 118 11.99 -0.88 9.89
CA LEU A 118 11.23 0.33 10.12
C LEU A 118 11.56 0.85 11.51
N VAL A 119 12.27 1.97 11.56
CA VAL A 119 12.46 2.70 12.80
C VAL A 119 11.09 2.98 13.38
N ALA A 120 10.87 2.51 14.60
CA ALA A 120 9.62 2.66 15.31
C ALA A 120 9.06 4.08 15.14
N PHE A 121 7.77 4.20 14.80
CA PHE A 121 7.10 5.49 14.73
C PHE A 121 7.51 6.35 15.92
N PRO A 122 7.90 7.63 15.68
CA PRO A 122 8.27 8.50 16.79
C PRO A 122 7.12 8.53 17.81
N PRO A 123 7.42 8.53 19.10
CA PRO A 123 6.40 8.58 20.12
C PRO A 123 5.46 9.76 19.87
N SER A 124 4.19 9.57 20.19
CA SER A 124 3.06 10.49 19.97
C SER A 124 3.28 11.96 20.39
N SER A 125 4.33 12.24 21.17
CA SER A 125 4.69 13.57 21.66
C SER A 125 5.20 14.55 20.59
N ALA A 126 5.61 14.07 19.41
CA ALA A 126 6.22 14.93 18.40
C ALA A 126 5.20 15.64 17.47
N ARG A 127 3.93 15.31 17.52
CA ARG A 127 2.88 15.91 16.66
C ARG A 127 1.93 16.88 17.35
N ALA A 128 2.08 17.11 18.64
CA ALA A 128 1.18 17.99 19.40
C ALA A 128 1.52 19.50 19.27
N GLN A 129 2.39 19.89 18.36
CA GLN A 129 2.73 21.29 18.12
C GLN A 129 2.50 21.67 16.65
N LYS A 130 1.26 21.99 16.31
CA LYS A 130 0.98 22.98 15.28
C LYS A 130 -0.09 23.94 15.80
N PRO A 131 0.21 25.24 15.74
CA PRO A 131 -0.69 26.30 16.16
C PRO A 131 -1.94 26.36 15.28
#